data_d15e3defa1afd23ebbcd6e4f7db2b086
#
_entry.id   d15e3defa1afd23ebbcd6e4f7db2b086
#
_cell.length_a   1.000
_cell.length_b   1.000
_cell.length_c   1.000
_cell.angle_alpha   90.00
_cell.angle_beta   90.00
_cell.angle_gamma   90.00
#
_symmetry.space_group_name_H-M   'P 1'
#
loop_
_entity.id
_entity.type
_entity.pdbx_description
1 polymer ?
#
loop_
_entity_poly.entity_id
_entity_poly.type
_entity_poly.pdbx_seq_one_letter_code
_entity_poly.pdbx_strand_id
1 'polypeptide(L)'
;MSDWSAITTEEVPWHLRDEDVYLIPKSRRRKITSTYQAAVPAKIRHARPRLSAELTERLADARMRLVRFDEHQDSLPFNLPSLLLRSESAASSQIENLTSSARNIALAELSSSAPPNALVIAGNIDAMRCALNLEDALTTDGIRQIHRQLLKKTALDFAGELRGEQVWVGGTPYSPHGALFVPPVPGPRR
;
A
#
# COMPACT_ATOMS: atom_id res chain seq x y z
N MET A 1 10.19 -24.61 -13.76
CA MET A 1 9.21 -24.49 -12.67
C MET A 1 9.77 -23.47 -11.67
N SER A 2 8.98 -22.50 -11.25
CA SER A 2 9.43 -21.47 -10.30
C SER A 2 9.65 -22.08 -8.92
N ASP A 3 10.76 -21.75 -8.27
CA ASP A 3 11.06 -22.16 -6.87
C ASP A 3 10.19 -21.43 -5.82
N TRP A 4 9.08 -20.85 -6.25
CA TRP A 4 8.18 -20.12 -5.36
C TRP A 4 7.17 -21.08 -4.74
N SER A 5 7.22 -21.21 -3.43
CA SER A 5 6.24 -22.01 -2.69
C SER A 5 4.85 -21.35 -2.80
N ALA A 6 3.82 -22.18 -2.91
CA ALA A 6 2.44 -21.71 -2.87
C ALA A 6 2.13 -21.03 -1.53
N ILE A 7 1.15 -20.12 -1.55
CA ILE A 7 0.55 -19.59 -0.33
C ILE A 7 -0.19 -20.73 0.35
N THR A 8 0.05 -20.92 1.64
CA THR A 8 -0.72 -21.81 2.51
C THR A 8 -1.68 -20.99 3.36
N THR A 9 -2.53 -21.64 4.12
CA THR A 9 -3.44 -20.98 5.06
C THR A 9 -3.26 -21.55 6.46
N GLU A 10 -3.56 -20.73 7.45
CA GLU A 10 -3.67 -21.13 8.85
C GLU A 10 -5.07 -20.84 9.37
N GLU A 11 -5.54 -21.70 10.26
CA GLU A 11 -6.83 -21.53 10.91
C GLU A 11 -6.68 -20.62 12.14
N VAL A 12 -7.48 -19.54 12.19
CA VAL A 12 -7.40 -18.52 13.21
C VAL A 12 -8.75 -18.39 13.92
N PRO A 13 -8.78 -18.33 15.26
CA PRO A 13 -10.01 -18.10 16.02
C PRO A 13 -10.67 -16.76 15.64
N TRP A 14 -12.00 -16.76 15.57
CA TRP A 14 -12.80 -15.58 15.33
C TRP A 14 -13.89 -15.43 16.38
N HIS A 15 -13.97 -14.25 16.96
CA HIS A 15 -15.05 -13.87 17.86
C HIS A 15 -15.73 -12.62 17.30
N LEU A 16 -17.02 -12.73 17.07
CA LEU A 16 -17.81 -11.58 16.66
C LEU A 16 -17.95 -10.64 17.85
N ARG A 17 -17.70 -9.33 17.64
CA ARG A 17 -17.89 -8.34 18.70
C ARG A 17 -19.38 -8.22 19.02
N ASP A 18 -19.70 -8.03 20.28
CA ASP A 18 -21.10 -7.93 20.73
C ASP A 18 -21.85 -6.78 20.04
N GLU A 19 -21.16 -5.67 19.78
CA GLU A 19 -21.68 -4.52 19.04
C GLU A 19 -22.03 -4.85 17.59
N ASP A 20 -21.29 -5.75 16.92
CA ASP A 20 -21.51 -6.13 15.52
C ASP A 20 -22.67 -7.15 15.39
N VAL A 21 -23.00 -7.86 16.46
CA VAL A 21 -24.07 -8.87 16.44
C VAL A 21 -25.39 -8.27 15.97
N TYR A 22 -25.72 -7.07 16.40
CA TYR A 22 -26.97 -6.41 16.04
C TYR A 22 -26.98 -5.84 14.62
N LEU A 23 -25.83 -5.59 14.03
CA LEU A 23 -25.67 -5.03 12.70
C LEU A 23 -25.76 -6.11 11.60
N ILE A 24 -25.60 -7.39 11.97
CA ILE A 24 -25.54 -8.50 11.02
C ILE A 24 -26.90 -9.22 10.94
N PRO A 25 -27.51 -9.34 9.75
CA PRO A 25 -28.73 -10.12 9.55
C PRO A 25 -28.57 -11.57 10.03
N LYS A 26 -29.61 -12.13 10.65
CA LYS A 26 -29.58 -13.51 11.19
C LYS A 26 -29.13 -14.57 10.16
N SER A 27 -29.52 -14.41 8.91
CA SER A 27 -29.15 -15.32 7.81
C SER A 27 -27.64 -15.30 7.52
N ARG A 28 -26.98 -14.15 7.65
CA ARG A 28 -25.52 -14.01 7.47
C ARG A 28 -24.77 -14.47 8.72
N ARG A 29 -25.31 -14.18 9.91
CA ARG A 29 -24.70 -14.58 11.19
C ARG A 29 -24.51 -16.09 11.30
N ARG A 30 -25.43 -16.89 10.76
CA ARG A 30 -25.32 -18.37 10.72
C ARG A 30 -24.15 -18.89 9.89
N LYS A 31 -23.57 -18.06 9.00
CA LYS A 31 -22.42 -18.42 8.18
C LYS A 31 -21.08 -18.06 8.81
N ILE A 32 -21.10 -17.36 9.94
CA ILE A 32 -19.90 -16.98 10.69
C ILE A 32 -19.58 -18.15 11.63
N THR A 33 -18.42 -18.77 11.39
CA THR A 33 -17.90 -19.86 12.23
C THR A 33 -16.97 -19.29 13.30
N SER A 34 -16.55 -20.12 14.24
CA SER A 34 -15.61 -19.75 15.31
C SER A 34 -14.17 -19.58 14.83
N THR A 35 -13.89 -19.91 13.58
CA THR A 35 -12.56 -19.80 12.97
C THR A 35 -12.67 -19.32 11.53
N TYR A 36 -11.58 -18.76 11.01
CA TYR A 36 -11.41 -18.39 9.60
C TYR A 36 -10.02 -18.79 9.11
N GLN A 37 -9.79 -18.75 7.80
CA GLN A 37 -8.51 -19.06 7.17
C GLN A 37 -7.76 -17.76 6.85
N ALA A 38 -6.57 -17.57 7.44
CA ALA A 38 -5.65 -16.50 7.09
C ALA A 38 -4.56 -17.01 6.15
N ALA A 39 -4.14 -16.19 5.20
CA ALA A 39 -3.06 -16.53 4.28
C ALA A 39 -1.72 -16.55 4.99
N VAL A 40 -0.89 -17.54 4.67
CA VAL A 40 0.51 -17.64 5.10
C VAL A 40 1.39 -17.63 3.86
N PRO A 41 1.93 -16.45 3.45
CA PRO A 41 2.79 -16.36 2.28
C PRO A 41 4.14 -17.01 2.56
N ALA A 42 4.75 -17.56 1.52
CA ALA A 42 6.10 -18.10 1.59
C ALA A 42 7.11 -17.01 1.98
N LYS A 43 8.12 -17.39 2.75
CA LYS A 43 9.23 -16.48 3.07
C LYS A 43 10.12 -16.32 1.84
N ILE A 44 10.16 -15.13 1.27
CA ILE A 44 10.89 -14.83 0.03
C ILE A 44 12.28 -14.20 0.25
N ARG A 45 12.71 -13.99 1.48
CA ARG A 45 13.98 -13.32 1.82
C ARG A 45 15.19 -13.88 1.06
N HIS A 46 15.23 -15.18 0.85
CA HIS A 46 16.34 -15.88 0.18
C HIS A 46 15.97 -16.40 -1.22
N ALA A 47 14.76 -16.09 -1.67
CA ALA A 47 14.32 -16.51 -3.00
C ALA A 47 15.13 -15.78 -4.07
N ARG A 48 15.54 -16.51 -5.11
CA ARG A 48 16.21 -15.95 -6.29
C ARG A 48 15.39 -16.32 -7.52
N PRO A 49 14.86 -15.35 -8.27
CA PRO A 49 14.16 -15.64 -9.50
C PRO A 49 15.13 -16.24 -10.52
N ARG A 50 14.73 -17.33 -11.15
CA ARG A 50 15.46 -17.92 -12.29
C ARG A 50 15.00 -17.21 -13.55
N LEU A 51 15.85 -16.38 -14.12
CA LEU A 51 15.58 -15.63 -15.34
C LEU A 51 16.10 -16.42 -16.54
N SER A 52 15.35 -16.42 -17.65
CA SER A 52 15.86 -16.89 -18.93
C SER A 52 16.96 -15.95 -19.43
N ALA A 53 17.82 -16.44 -20.35
CA ALA A 53 18.85 -15.62 -20.97
C ALA A 53 18.24 -14.40 -21.68
N GLU A 54 17.14 -14.58 -22.41
CA GLU A 54 16.39 -13.50 -23.05
C GLU A 54 15.90 -12.44 -22.06
N LEU A 55 15.32 -12.86 -20.93
CA LEU A 55 14.84 -11.92 -19.91
C LEU A 55 16.00 -11.19 -19.24
N THR A 56 17.14 -11.84 -19.05
CA THR A 56 18.35 -11.22 -18.50
C THR A 56 18.88 -10.13 -19.44
N GLU A 57 18.91 -10.40 -20.73
CA GLU A 57 19.32 -9.43 -21.77
C GLU A 57 18.36 -8.23 -21.80
N ARG A 58 17.05 -8.46 -21.81
CA ARG A 58 16.04 -7.39 -21.76
C ARG A 58 16.15 -6.52 -20.50
N LEU A 59 16.47 -7.11 -19.35
CA LEU A 59 16.71 -6.36 -18.11
C LEU A 59 17.98 -5.50 -18.19
N ALA A 60 19.05 -6.03 -18.81
CA ALA A 60 20.27 -5.26 -19.04
C ALA A 60 20.01 -4.05 -19.95
N ASP A 61 19.28 -4.25 -21.04
CA ASP A 61 18.88 -3.16 -21.95
C ASP A 61 18.01 -2.12 -21.26
N ALA A 62 17.02 -2.54 -20.48
CA ALA A 62 16.15 -1.64 -19.74
C ALA A 62 16.96 -0.80 -18.72
N ARG A 63 17.91 -1.44 -18.01
CA ARG A 63 18.82 -0.73 -17.10
C ARG A 63 19.66 0.31 -17.81
N MET A 64 20.24 -0.01 -18.96
CA MET A 64 21.02 0.95 -19.75
C MET A 64 20.18 2.14 -20.20
N ARG A 65 18.91 1.90 -20.61
CA ARG A 65 18.00 2.99 -21.00
C ARG A 65 17.69 3.92 -19.83
N LEU A 66 17.49 3.38 -18.63
CA LEU A 66 17.27 4.16 -17.41
C LEU A 66 18.50 5.02 -17.06
N VAL A 67 19.70 4.43 -17.10
CA VAL A 67 20.94 5.19 -16.84
C VAL A 67 21.11 6.34 -17.83
N ARG A 68 20.91 6.09 -19.14
CA ARG A 68 20.98 7.16 -20.15
C ARG A 68 19.91 8.23 -19.94
N PHE A 69 18.74 7.86 -19.50
CA PHE A 69 17.68 8.81 -19.19
C PHE A 69 18.08 9.70 -18.01
N ASP A 70 18.62 9.14 -16.93
CA ASP A 70 19.10 9.90 -15.77
C ASP A 70 20.21 10.88 -16.15
N GLU A 71 21.19 10.46 -16.95
CA GLU A 71 22.27 11.34 -17.44
C GLU A 71 21.75 12.52 -18.27
N HIS A 72 20.63 12.34 -19.01
CA HIS A 72 20.02 13.42 -19.80
C HIS A 72 19.18 14.38 -18.97
N GLN A 73 18.62 13.92 -17.85
CA GLN A 73 17.77 14.76 -16.99
C GLN A 73 18.54 15.95 -16.37
N ASP A 74 19.81 15.76 -16.02
CA ASP A 74 20.65 16.79 -15.42
C ASP A 74 20.85 18.00 -16.35
N SER A 75 20.60 17.82 -17.66
CA SER A 75 20.70 18.88 -18.66
C SER A 75 19.40 19.65 -18.89
N LEU A 76 18.27 19.28 -18.27
CA LEU A 76 17.00 19.94 -18.49
C LEU A 76 16.89 21.26 -17.67
N PRO A 77 16.35 22.34 -18.27
CA PRO A 77 16.26 23.66 -17.62
C PRO A 77 15.14 23.77 -16.57
N PHE A 78 14.46 22.66 -16.23
CA PHE A 78 13.33 22.63 -15.29
C PHE A 78 13.37 21.39 -14.42
N ASN A 79 12.77 21.49 -13.23
CA ASN A 79 12.70 20.39 -12.26
C ASN A 79 11.65 19.36 -12.68
N LEU A 80 12.00 18.51 -13.64
CA LEU A 80 11.14 17.41 -14.14
C LEU A 80 10.69 16.45 -13.04
N PRO A 81 11.53 16.00 -12.09
CA PRO A 81 11.12 15.13 -11.00
C PRO A 81 9.92 15.66 -10.19
N SER A 82 9.91 16.93 -9.84
CA SER A 82 8.79 17.52 -9.07
C SER A 82 7.48 17.57 -9.86
N LEU A 83 7.56 17.79 -11.17
CA LEU A 83 6.39 17.81 -12.05
C LEU A 83 5.82 16.39 -12.21
N LEU A 84 6.68 15.41 -12.47
CA LEU A 84 6.32 14.01 -12.63
C LEU A 84 5.70 13.44 -11.33
N LEU A 85 6.25 13.79 -10.18
CA LEU A 85 5.75 13.33 -8.88
C LEU A 85 4.30 13.75 -8.63
N ARG A 86 3.95 15.01 -8.94
CA ARG A 86 2.57 15.49 -8.82
C ARG A 86 1.63 14.82 -9.82
N SER A 87 2.09 14.68 -11.05
CA SER A 87 1.34 14.01 -12.12
C SER A 87 1.06 12.55 -11.76
N GLU A 88 2.06 11.82 -11.29
CA GLU A 88 1.96 10.42 -10.89
C GLU A 88 1.03 10.25 -9.68
N SER A 89 1.17 11.08 -8.65
CA SER A 89 0.29 11.04 -7.47
C SER A 89 -1.17 11.29 -7.83
N ALA A 90 -1.42 12.22 -8.75
CA ALA A 90 -2.78 12.49 -9.23
C ALA A 90 -3.32 11.32 -10.05
N ALA A 91 -2.53 10.74 -10.96
CA ALA A 91 -2.90 9.60 -11.79
C ALA A 91 -3.16 8.34 -10.95
N SER A 92 -2.29 8.03 -10.00
CA SER A 92 -2.47 6.92 -9.06
C SER A 92 -3.78 7.05 -8.26
N SER A 93 -4.07 8.26 -7.77
CA SER A 93 -5.31 8.53 -7.02
C SER A 93 -6.56 8.41 -7.89
N GLN A 94 -6.47 8.68 -9.19
CA GLN A 94 -7.59 8.50 -10.13
C GLN A 94 -8.01 7.03 -10.27
N ILE A 95 -7.08 6.08 -10.15
CA ILE A 95 -7.38 4.65 -10.16
C ILE A 95 -8.34 4.29 -9.02
N GLU A 96 -8.23 4.99 -7.90
CA GLU A 96 -9.09 4.84 -6.73
C GLU A 96 -10.31 5.77 -6.74
N ASN A 97 -10.62 6.38 -7.89
CA ASN A 97 -11.68 7.39 -8.07
C ASN A 97 -11.50 8.65 -7.19
N LEU A 98 -10.30 8.95 -6.78
CA LEU A 98 -9.96 10.17 -6.05
C LEU A 98 -9.49 11.24 -7.04
N THR A 99 -10.31 12.26 -7.25
CA THR A 99 -9.98 13.38 -8.14
C THR A 99 -10.02 14.70 -7.41
N SER A 100 -9.14 15.63 -7.81
CA SER A 100 -9.15 17.00 -7.32
C SER A 100 -8.51 17.94 -8.35
N SER A 101 -8.84 19.22 -8.29
CA SER A 101 -8.22 20.23 -9.18
C SER A 101 -6.76 20.51 -8.73
N ALA A 102 -5.91 20.89 -9.69
CA ALA A 102 -4.53 21.27 -9.39
C ALA A 102 -4.44 22.39 -8.32
N ARG A 103 -5.40 23.34 -8.35
CA ARG A 103 -5.51 24.41 -7.34
C ARG A 103 -5.77 23.85 -5.94
N ASN A 104 -6.71 22.90 -5.82
CA ASN A 104 -7.03 22.30 -4.53
C ASN A 104 -5.88 21.44 -4.00
N ILE A 105 -5.16 20.73 -4.87
CA ILE A 105 -3.96 19.97 -4.49
C ILE A 105 -2.88 20.94 -3.97
N ALA A 106 -2.60 22.03 -4.67
CA ALA A 106 -1.68 23.04 -4.21
C ALA A 106 -2.10 23.68 -2.88
N LEU A 107 -3.39 23.93 -2.68
CA LEU A 107 -3.92 24.38 -1.39
C LEU A 107 -3.70 23.35 -0.29
N ALA A 108 -3.89 22.07 -0.56
CA ALA A 108 -3.70 20.98 0.40
C ALA A 108 -2.22 20.78 0.81
N GLU A 109 -1.27 21.17 -0.02
CA GLU A 109 0.16 21.20 0.35
C GLU A 109 0.43 22.28 1.41
N LEU A 110 -0.34 23.37 1.41
CA LEU A 110 -0.14 24.54 2.27
C LEU A 110 -1.07 24.59 3.49
N SER A 111 -2.24 23.97 3.40
CA SER A 111 -3.31 24.09 4.40
C SER A 111 -4.11 22.81 4.57
N SER A 112 -4.51 22.54 5.81
CA SER A 112 -5.45 21.46 6.15
C SER A 112 -6.92 21.76 5.82
N SER A 113 -7.23 22.97 5.36
CA SER A 113 -8.60 23.39 5.01
C SER A 113 -9.00 23.02 3.58
N ALA A 114 -8.15 22.30 2.85
CA ALA A 114 -8.45 21.84 1.50
C ALA A 114 -9.51 20.72 1.48
N PRO A 115 -10.18 20.48 0.35
CA PRO A 115 -11.12 19.37 0.20
C PRO A 115 -10.49 18.01 0.54
N PRO A 116 -11.25 17.04 1.09
CA PRO A 116 -10.73 15.75 1.53
C PRO A 116 -9.90 15.01 0.48
N ASN A 117 -10.38 14.89 -0.75
CA ASN A 117 -9.62 14.24 -1.84
C ASN A 117 -8.28 14.93 -2.12
N ALA A 118 -8.23 16.26 -2.03
CA ALA A 118 -7.00 17.01 -2.21
C ALA A 118 -5.99 16.73 -1.10
N LEU A 119 -6.45 16.59 0.15
CA LEU A 119 -5.60 16.22 1.30
C LEU A 119 -5.01 14.81 1.14
N VAL A 120 -5.80 13.85 0.65
CA VAL A 120 -5.32 12.48 0.35
C VAL A 120 -4.24 12.53 -0.73
N ILE A 121 -4.48 13.24 -1.84
CA ILE A 121 -3.51 13.37 -2.95
C ILE A 121 -2.24 14.06 -2.47
N ALA A 122 -2.34 15.12 -1.67
CA ALA A 122 -1.17 15.80 -1.10
C ALA A 122 -0.38 14.89 -0.14
N GLY A 123 -1.08 14.06 0.66
CA GLY A 123 -0.44 13.04 1.49
C GLY A 123 0.33 12.01 0.65
N ASN A 124 -0.20 11.60 -0.50
CA ASN A 124 0.49 10.70 -1.42
C ASN A 124 1.77 11.35 -2.00
N ILE A 125 1.70 12.63 -2.39
CA ILE A 125 2.90 13.39 -2.83
C ILE A 125 3.98 13.43 -1.72
N ASP A 126 3.57 13.71 -0.48
CA ASP A 126 4.49 13.76 0.65
C ASP A 126 5.12 12.38 0.95
N ALA A 127 4.34 11.30 0.82
CA ALA A 127 4.80 9.92 0.98
C ALA A 127 5.84 9.54 -0.11
N MET A 128 5.57 9.89 -1.37
CA MET A 128 6.49 9.65 -2.48
C MET A 128 7.79 10.43 -2.31
N ARG A 129 7.74 11.72 -1.91
CA ARG A 129 8.93 12.51 -1.59
C ARG A 129 9.74 11.87 -0.45
N CYS A 130 9.07 11.40 0.59
CA CYS A 130 9.71 10.69 1.68
C CYS A 130 10.41 9.42 1.20
N ALA A 131 9.75 8.63 0.36
CA ALA A 131 10.32 7.40 -0.19
C ALA A 131 11.56 7.65 -1.05
N LEU A 132 11.56 8.70 -1.88
CA LEU A 132 12.70 9.09 -2.71
C LEU A 132 13.90 9.62 -1.91
N ASN A 133 13.65 10.17 -0.71
CA ASN A 133 14.68 10.68 0.18
C ASN A 133 15.22 9.63 1.17
N LEU A 134 14.74 8.39 1.12
CA LEU A 134 15.34 7.31 1.90
C LEU A 134 16.67 6.90 1.26
N GLU A 135 17.77 7.24 1.91
CA GLU A 135 19.14 7.01 1.41
C GLU A 135 19.53 5.53 1.37
N ASP A 136 18.88 4.70 2.21
CA ASP A 136 19.25 3.31 2.42
C ASP A 136 18.16 2.31 2.01
N ALA A 137 18.52 1.02 2.12
CA ALA A 137 17.61 -0.08 1.87
C ALA A 137 16.28 0.08 2.63
N LEU A 138 15.18 -0.28 1.99
CA LEU A 138 13.83 -0.22 2.55
C LEU A 138 13.75 -1.00 3.86
N THR A 139 13.64 -0.28 4.99
CA THR A 139 13.50 -0.84 6.34
C THR A 139 12.04 -0.73 6.81
N THR A 140 11.70 -1.47 7.87
CA THR A 140 10.38 -1.34 8.51
C THR A 140 10.13 0.09 8.99
N ASP A 141 11.13 0.76 9.54
CA ASP A 141 10.99 2.14 10.00
C ASP A 141 10.85 3.12 8.84
N GLY A 142 11.56 2.90 7.73
CA GLY A 142 11.37 3.65 6.49
C GLY A 142 9.94 3.51 5.95
N ILE A 143 9.38 2.29 5.92
CA ILE A 143 7.98 2.06 5.53
C ILE A 143 7.01 2.81 6.47
N ARG A 144 7.22 2.75 7.79
CA ARG A 144 6.41 3.48 8.76
C ARG A 144 6.52 5.00 8.57
N GLN A 145 7.67 5.49 8.21
CA GLN A 145 7.91 6.92 7.92
C GLN A 145 7.15 7.36 6.68
N ILE A 146 7.19 6.58 5.59
CA ILE A 146 6.40 6.83 4.38
C ILE A 146 4.89 6.82 4.72
N HIS A 147 4.43 5.80 5.45
CA HIS A 147 3.03 5.68 5.86
C HIS A 147 2.58 6.87 6.75
N ARG A 148 3.45 7.36 7.62
CA ARG A 148 3.17 8.57 8.42
C ARG A 148 2.97 9.79 7.53
N GLN A 149 3.80 9.99 6.53
CA GLN A 149 3.63 11.09 5.57
C GLN A 149 2.32 10.97 4.79
N LEU A 150 1.97 9.76 4.38
CA LEU A 150 0.73 9.48 3.65
C LEU A 150 -0.51 9.89 4.44
N LEU A 151 -0.57 9.56 5.71
CA LEU A 151 -1.78 9.68 6.53
C LEU A 151 -1.82 10.91 7.45
N LYS A 152 -0.73 11.66 7.60
CA LYS A 152 -0.64 12.78 8.56
C LYS A 152 -1.73 13.85 8.42
N LYS A 153 -2.33 13.99 7.23
CA LYS A 153 -3.37 14.98 6.94
C LYS A 153 -4.79 14.43 7.04
N THR A 154 -4.95 13.11 7.08
CA THR A 154 -6.27 12.45 6.94
C THR A 154 -6.59 11.47 8.05
N ALA A 155 -5.60 10.80 8.63
CA ALA A 155 -5.79 9.76 9.64
C ALA A 155 -4.57 9.69 10.59
N LEU A 156 -4.34 10.77 11.36
CA LEU A 156 -3.16 10.95 12.19
C LEU A 156 -2.98 9.82 13.22
N ASP A 157 -4.07 9.30 13.78
CA ASP A 157 -4.06 8.25 14.82
C ASP A 157 -3.47 6.93 14.32
N PHE A 158 -3.51 6.67 13.01
CA PHE A 158 -2.97 5.47 12.36
C PHE A 158 -1.65 5.72 11.62
N ALA A 159 -1.21 6.98 11.56
CA ALA A 159 -0.08 7.40 10.74
C ALA A 159 1.24 6.80 11.22
N GLY A 160 1.81 5.89 10.43
CA GLY A 160 3.06 5.19 10.74
C GLY A 160 2.90 4.03 11.73
N GLU A 161 1.67 3.64 12.07
CA GLU A 161 1.42 2.52 12.96
C GLU A 161 1.23 1.20 12.18
N LEU A 162 1.74 0.12 12.77
CA LEU A 162 1.43 -1.23 12.28
C LEU A 162 0.07 -1.64 12.81
N ARG A 163 -0.76 -2.25 11.94
CA ARG A 163 -2.08 -2.71 12.35
C ARG A 163 -2.00 -3.73 13.49
N GLY A 164 -2.90 -3.60 14.43
CA GLY A 164 -3.10 -4.56 15.52
C GLY A 164 -4.35 -5.42 15.34
N GLU A 165 -5.16 -5.13 14.31
CA GLU A 165 -6.42 -5.82 14.04
C GLU A 165 -6.33 -6.58 12.72
N GLN A 166 -7.13 -7.66 12.61
CA GLN A 166 -7.28 -8.39 11.37
C GLN A 166 -8.07 -7.57 10.36
N VAL A 167 -7.57 -7.54 9.12
CA VAL A 167 -8.23 -6.92 7.97
C VAL A 167 -8.44 -7.97 6.88
N TRP A 168 -9.33 -7.70 5.94
CA TRP A 168 -9.60 -8.59 4.80
C TRP A 168 -10.12 -7.80 3.60
N VAL A 169 -10.07 -8.43 2.43
CA VAL A 169 -10.55 -7.88 1.17
C VAL A 169 -11.79 -8.65 0.70
N GLY A 170 -12.85 -7.93 0.39
CA GLY A 170 -14.14 -8.52 -0.01
C GLY A 170 -14.95 -9.04 1.18
N GLY A 171 -16.03 -9.78 0.90
CA GLY A 171 -16.89 -10.32 1.94
C GLY A 171 -17.77 -9.27 2.62
N THR A 172 -17.80 -9.26 3.94
CA THR A 172 -18.59 -8.33 4.75
C THR A 172 -17.69 -7.45 5.63
N PRO A 173 -18.14 -6.26 6.05
CA PRO A 173 -17.34 -5.40 6.93
C PRO A 173 -17.19 -5.95 8.37
N TYR A 174 -17.95 -6.98 8.76
CA TYR A 174 -18.03 -7.46 10.14
C TYR A 174 -17.27 -8.76 10.39
N SER A 175 -16.83 -9.44 9.32
CA SER A 175 -16.26 -10.77 9.45
C SER A 175 -15.43 -11.15 8.24
N PRO A 176 -14.27 -11.83 8.42
CA PRO A 176 -13.44 -12.33 7.32
C PRO A 176 -14.08 -13.50 6.55
N HIS A 177 -15.21 -14.05 7.05
CA HIS A 177 -15.88 -15.15 6.40
C HIS A 177 -16.47 -14.75 5.04
N GLY A 178 -16.07 -15.48 4.00
CA GLY A 178 -16.42 -15.15 2.62
C GLY A 178 -15.62 -14.02 2.00
N ALA A 179 -14.54 -13.59 2.66
CA ALA A 179 -13.57 -12.66 2.07
C ALA A 179 -12.85 -13.30 0.88
N LEU A 180 -12.45 -12.48 -0.08
CA LEU A 180 -11.62 -12.90 -1.21
C LEU A 180 -10.18 -13.18 -0.78
N PHE A 181 -9.70 -12.41 0.18
CA PHE A 181 -8.35 -12.57 0.73
C PHE A 181 -8.32 -12.10 2.18
N VAL A 182 -7.72 -12.91 3.04
CA VAL A 182 -7.43 -12.56 4.43
C VAL A 182 -5.92 -12.62 4.61
N PRO A 183 -5.24 -11.49 4.82
CA PRO A 183 -3.80 -11.46 5.00
C PRO A 183 -3.37 -12.12 6.30
N PRO A 184 -2.07 -12.39 6.49
CA PRO A 184 -1.52 -12.96 7.73
C PRO A 184 -2.01 -12.25 8.97
N VAL A 185 -2.14 -12.96 10.06
CA VAL A 185 -2.49 -12.38 11.37
C VAL A 185 -1.48 -11.30 11.72
N PRO A 186 -1.91 -10.13 12.23
CA PRO A 186 -0.97 -9.12 12.72
C PRO A 186 -0.06 -9.72 13.79
N GLY A 187 1.25 -9.54 13.64
CA GLY A 187 2.20 -9.90 14.67
C GLY A 187 2.01 -9.07 15.94
N PRO A 188 2.57 -9.51 17.09
CA PRO A 188 2.56 -8.72 18.30
C PRO A 188 3.19 -7.35 18.03
N ARG A 189 2.56 -6.28 18.53
CA ARG A 189 3.13 -4.92 18.48
C ARG A 189 4.46 -4.94 19.24
N ARG A 190 5.56 -4.72 18.53
CA ARG A 190 6.90 -4.57 19.11
C ARG A 190 7.18 -3.09 19.33
#